data_2a4ea082d597b7a5e35dc9fc0243be78
#
_entry.id   2a4ea082d597b7a5e35dc9fc0243be78
#
_cell.length_a   1.000
_cell.length_b   1.000
_cell.length_c   1.000
_cell.angle_alpha   90.00
_cell.angle_beta   90.00
_cell.angle_gamma   90.00
#
_symmetry.space_group_name_H-M   'P 1'
#
loop_
_entity.id
_entity.type
_entity.pdbx_description
1 polymer ?
#
loop_
_entity_poly.entity_id
_entity_poly.type
_entity_poly.pdbx_seq_one_letter_code
_entity_poly.pdbx_strand_id
1 'polypeptide(L)'
;MADKNTKFKDLKKGDHLYWVGIDYKKFEPIFCEYELVDDMIFTGPTRCEYECHVIPINYNPKTDYWCGPKWDGTPQRYWPGWCWNRNGKDLQMTTCLEYAEKYYKDMYKQSIEYLQKDYDKILKLLNYHKAQLEKFDFNRKL
;
A
#
# COMPACT_ATOMS: atom_id res chain seq x y z
N MET A 1 -17.64 10.67 -13.07
CA MET A 1 -16.48 9.91 -12.60
C MET A 1 -15.34 10.87 -12.26
N ALA A 2 -14.70 10.69 -11.12
CA ALA A 2 -13.54 11.51 -10.76
C ALA A 2 -12.35 11.19 -11.69
N ASP A 3 -11.61 12.22 -12.06
CA ASP A 3 -10.40 12.10 -12.87
C ASP A 3 -9.18 12.63 -12.09
N LYS A 4 -8.00 12.63 -12.73
CA LYS A 4 -6.76 13.09 -12.11
C LYS A 4 -6.77 14.55 -11.66
N ASN A 5 -7.68 15.35 -12.15
CA ASN A 5 -7.82 16.76 -11.82
C ASN A 5 -8.88 17.01 -10.75
N THR A 6 -9.65 16.00 -10.38
CA THR A 6 -10.69 16.12 -9.36
C THR A 6 -10.05 16.34 -8.00
N LYS A 7 -10.39 17.45 -7.36
CA LYS A 7 -9.96 17.74 -6.00
C LYS A 7 -10.85 16.99 -5.01
N PHE A 8 -10.34 16.70 -3.83
CA PHE A 8 -11.12 15.99 -2.82
C PHE A 8 -12.42 16.71 -2.47
N LYS A 9 -12.37 18.02 -2.35
CA LYS A 9 -13.56 18.83 -2.05
C LYS A 9 -14.68 18.69 -3.06
N ASP A 10 -14.35 18.30 -4.29
CA ASP A 10 -15.29 18.21 -5.40
C ASP A 10 -15.83 16.79 -5.61
N LEU A 11 -15.43 15.85 -4.78
CA LEU A 11 -15.89 14.47 -4.84
C LEU A 11 -17.35 14.38 -4.40
N LYS A 12 -18.10 13.52 -5.08
CA LYS A 12 -19.52 13.31 -4.86
C LYS A 12 -19.83 11.84 -4.64
N LYS A 13 -21.00 11.57 -4.11
CA LYS A 13 -21.53 10.22 -3.98
C LYS A 13 -21.34 9.44 -5.27
N GLY A 14 -20.81 8.23 -5.16
CA GLY A 14 -20.53 7.36 -6.29
C GLY A 14 -19.13 7.51 -6.88
N ASP A 15 -18.40 8.57 -6.53
CA ASP A 15 -17.00 8.69 -6.94
C ASP A 15 -16.11 7.73 -6.20
N HIS A 16 -14.99 7.35 -6.82
CA HIS A 16 -14.07 6.38 -6.27
C HIS A 16 -12.80 7.03 -5.75
N LEU A 17 -12.27 6.45 -4.70
CA LEU A 17 -10.96 6.75 -4.14
C LEU A 17 -10.11 5.48 -4.16
N TYR A 18 -8.81 5.67 -4.34
CA TYR A 18 -7.85 4.57 -4.43
C TYR A 18 -6.77 4.77 -3.37
N TRP A 19 -6.41 3.69 -2.72
CA TRP A 19 -5.34 3.69 -1.73
C TRP A 19 -4.32 2.62 -2.08
N VAL A 20 -3.05 2.97 -1.97
CA VAL A 20 -1.95 2.04 -2.16
C VAL A 20 -1.04 2.12 -0.94
N GLY A 21 -0.76 0.98 -0.37
CA GLY A 21 0.10 0.87 0.80
C GLY A 21 0.93 -0.39 0.76
N ILE A 22 1.58 -0.69 1.86
CA ILE A 22 2.42 -1.88 2.01
C ILE A 22 1.96 -2.69 3.21
N ASP A 23 1.82 -3.99 3.03
CA ASP A 23 1.74 -4.94 4.13
C ASP A 23 3.16 -5.21 4.62
N TYR A 24 3.51 -4.64 5.77
CA TYR A 24 4.84 -4.77 6.35
C TYR A 24 5.19 -6.18 6.82
N LYS A 25 4.20 -7.03 7.05
CA LYS A 25 4.45 -8.42 7.44
C LYS A 25 4.89 -9.28 6.26
N LYS A 26 4.31 -9.01 5.11
CA LYS A 26 4.58 -9.78 3.87
C LYS A 26 5.46 -9.02 2.87
N PHE A 27 5.74 -7.74 3.13
CA PHE A 27 6.38 -6.83 2.18
C PHE A 27 5.66 -6.80 0.84
N GLU A 28 4.34 -6.84 0.88
CA GLU A 28 3.49 -6.91 -0.29
C GLU A 28 2.70 -5.61 -0.46
N PRO A 29 2.75 -4.98 -1.65
CA PRO A 29 1.90 -3.83 -1.92
C PRO A 29 0.41 -4.20 -1.88
N ILE A 30 -0.38 -3.28 -1.38
CA ILE A 30 -1.83 -3.42 -1.28
C ILE A 30 -2.49 -2.33 -2.11
N PHE A 31 -3.47 -2.71 -2.92
CA PHE A 31 -4.28 -1.79 -3.71
C PHE A 31 -5.73 -1.90 -3.28
N CYS A 32 -6.34 -0.78 -2.97
CA CYS A 32 -7.73 -0.77 -2.57
C CYS A 32 -8.51 0.34 -3.22
N GLU A 33 -9.75 0.01 -3.50
CA GLU A 33 -10.71 0.90 -4.14
C GLU A 33 -11.89 1.11 -3.23
N TYR A 34 -12.30 2.37 -3.11
CA TYR A 34 -13.45 2.77 -2.30
C TYR A 34 -14.43 3.56 -3.13
N GLU A 35 -15.69 3.48 -2.74
CA GLU A 35 -16.76 4.29 -3.30
C GLU A 35 -17.34 5.19 -2.21
N LEU A 36 -17.53 6.47 -2.53
CA LEU A 36 -18.21 7.41 -1.64
C LEU A 36 -19.69 7.10 -1.59
N VAL A 37 -20.20 6.93 -0.38
CA VAL A 37 -21.65 6.73 -0.16
C VAL A 37 -22.39 8.03 0.01
N ASP A 38 -21.68 9.14 0.30
CA ASP A 38 -22.22 10.50 0.44
C ASP A 38 -21.26 11.49 -0.22
N ASP A 39 -21.76 12.69 -0.48
CA ASP A 39 -20.91 13.80 -0.90
C ASP A 39 -19.94 14.17 0.23
N MET A 40 -18.84 14.82 -0.15
CA MET A 40 -17.88 15.32 0.84
C MET A 40 -18.52 16.30 1.81
N ILE A 41 -18.18 16.15 3.08
CA ILE A 41 -18.70 16.98 4.16
C ILE A 41 -17.60 17.91 4.63
N PHE A 42 -17.88 19.21 4.61
CA PHE A 42 -16.97 20.21 5.17
C PHE A 42 -17.12 20.21 6.70
N THR A 43 -16.01 20.02 7.40
CA THR A 43 -16.00 19.93 8.86
C THR A 43 -15.27 21.07 9.55
N GLY A 44 -14.63 21.97 8.80
CA GLY A 44 -13.96 23.15 9.36
C GLY A 44 -12.55 23.38 8.79
N PRO A 45 -11.93 24.52 9.10
CA PRO A 45 -10.61 24.89 8.54
C PRO A 45 -9.45 24.26 9.29
N THR A 46 -9.45 22.93 9.43
CA THR A 46 -8.40 22.18 10.08
C THR A 46 -7.78 21.16 9.13
N ARG A 47 -6.85 20.34 9.61
CA ARG A 47 -6.30 19.23 8.82
C ARG A 47 -7.36 18.21 8.40
N CYS A 48 -8.46 18.15 9.13
CA CYS A 48 -9.63 17.32 8.84
C CYS A 48 -10.74 18.15 8.22
N GLU A 49 -10.38 19.02 7.27
CA GLU A 49 -11.29 19.99 6.65
C GLU A 49 -12.49 19.32 5.96
N TYR A 50 -12.25 18.17 5.36
CA TYR A 50 -13.29 17.40 4.67
C TYR A 50 -13.36 15.98 5.21
N GLU A 51 -14.56 15.52 5.41
CA GLU A 51 -14.85 14.13 5.80
C GLU A 51 -15.59 13.44 4.66
N CYS A 52 -15.24 12.20 4.40
CA CYS A 52 -15.98 11.35 3.49
C CYS A 52 -16.38 10.04 4.15
N HIS A 53 -17.45 9.46 3.67
CA HIS A 53 -17.92 8.14 4.06
C HIS A 53 -17.78 7.22 2.86
N VAL A 54 -17.08 6.12 3.02
CA VAL A 54 -16.74 5.21 1.93
C VAL A 54 -17.03 3.77 2.28
N ILE A 55 -17.27 2.99 1.24
CA ILE A 55 -17.33 1.54 1.34
C ILE A 55 -16.24 0.95 0.45
N PRO A 56 -15.56 -0.13 0.87
CA PRO A 56 -14.60 -0.81 0.01
C PRO A 56 -15.31 -1.54 -1.12
N ILE A 57 -14.74 -1.47 -2.31
CA ILE A 57 -15.20 -2.21 -3.47
C ILE A 57 -14.39 -3.50 -3.57
N ASN A 58 -15.04 -4.62 -3.83
CA ASN A 58 -14.40 -5.93 -3.93
C ASN A 58 -13.58 -6.28 -2.68
N TYR A 59 -14.16 -6.04 -1.51
CA TYR A 59 -13.51 -6.28 -0.24
C TYR A 59 -12.99 -7.71 -0.12
N ASN A 60 -11.70 -7.82 0.20
CA ASN A 60 -11.06 -9.10 0.50
C ASN A 60 -10.47 -9.04 1.92
N PRO A 61 -11.01 -9.79 2.89
CA PRO A 61 -10.53 -9.73 4.27
C PRO A 61 -9.08 -10.17 4.45
N LYS A 62 -8.48 -10.84 3.49
CA LYS A 62 -7.07 -11.24 3.53
C LYS A 62 -6.12 -10.11 3.15
N THR A 63 -6.53 -9.23 2.23
CA THR A 63 -5.71 -8.14 1.72
C THR A 63 -6.15 -6.77 2.22
N ASP A 64 -7.42 -6.64 2.58
CA ASP A 64 -8.02 -5.36 2.97
C ASP A 64 -8.19 -5.25 4.49
N TYR A 65 -7.22 -5.77 5.23
CA TYR A 65 -7.28 -5.88 6.69
C TYR A 65 -7.36 -4.52 7.41
N TRP A 66 -6.97 -3.45 6.76
CA TRP A 66 -7.09 -2.10 7.30
C TRP A 66 -8.51 -1.53 7.16
N CYS A 67 -9.33 -2.14 6.30
CA CYS A 67 -10.78 -2.04 6.44
C CYS A 67 -11.27 -2.84 7.67
N GLY A 68 -10.34 -3.57 8.28
CA GLY A 68 -10.54 -4.44 9.43
C GLY A 68 -11.08 -5.82 9.03
N PRO A 69 -10.56 -6.89 9.66
CA PRO A 69 -11.13 -8.22 9.46
C PRO A 69 -12.57 -8.32 9.92
N LYS A 70 -13.08 -7.26 10.53
CA LYS A 70 -14.43 -7.14 11.08
C LYS A 70 -15.25 -6.06 10.39
N TRP A 71 -14.92 -5.72 9.13
CA TRP A 71 -15.77 -4.77 8.42
C TRP A 71 -17.19 -5.35 8.33
N ASP A 72 -18.14 -4.66 8.91
CA ASP A 72 -19.53 -5.11 9.09
C ASP A 72 -20.46 -4.57 7.99
N GLY A 73 -19.93 -3.92 6.98
CA GLY A 73 -20.70 -3.31 5.90
C GLY A 73 -21.08 -1.86 6.17
N THR A 74 -20.75 -1.32 7.35
CA THR A 74 -21.01 0.12 7.60
C THR A 74 -20.00 0.98 6.89
N PRO A 75 -20.42 2.17 6.37
CA PRO A 75 -19.49 3.09 5.75
C PRO A 75 -18.39 3.53 6.71
N GLN A 76 -17.17 3.57 6.19
CA GLN A 76 -16.00 4.03 6.93
C GLN A 76 -15.84 5.54 6.77
N ARG A 77 -15.37 6.20 7.82
CA ARG A 77 -15.09 7.62 7.81
C ARG A 77 -13.63 7.87 7.49
N TYR A 78 -13.38 8.73 6.51
CA TYR A 78 -12.04 9.19 6.19
C TYR A 78 -11.97 10.69 6.10
N TRP A 79 -10.81 11.21 6.45
CA TRP A 79 -10.47 12.63 6.28
C TRP A 79 -9.32 12.68 5.27
N PRO A 80 -9.60 12.86 3.97
CA PRO A 80 -8.57 12.81 2.95
C PRO A 80 -7.36 13.71 3.20
N GLY A 81 -7.57 14.91 3.71
CA GLY A 81 -6.50 15.81 4.06
C GLY A 81 -5.59 15.31 5.19
N TRP A 82 -6.11 14.50 6.08
CA TRP A 82 -5.36 13.87 7.16
C TRP A 82 -4.59 12.62 6.69
N CYS A 83 -5.25 11.78 5.91
CA CYS A 83 -4.66 10.56 5.36
C CYS A 83 -3.59 10.86 4.31
N TRP A 84 -3.46 12.12 3.97
CA TRP A 84 -2.60 12.59 2.92
C TRP A 84 -1.18 12.76 3.44
N ASN A 85 -0.35 12.01 2.90
CA ASN A 85 1.06 12.18 2.70
C ASN A 85 1.77 13.28 3.51
N ARG A 86 2.34 12.91 4.61
CA ARG A 86 3.19 13.81 5.39
C ARG A 86 4.54 14.11 4.73
N ASN A 87 5.03 13.24 3.84
CA ASN A 87 6.40 13.25 3.35
C ASN A 87 6.54 13.25 1.82
N GLY A 88 5.47 13.34 1.06
CA GLY A 88 5.51 13.28 -0.40
C GLY A 88 5.93 11.94 -0.99
N LYS A 89 6.17 10.92 -0.16
CA LYS A 89 6.70 9.62 -0.60
C LYS A 89 5.71 8.47 -0.54
N ASP A 90 4.70 8.56 0.34
CA ASP A 90 3.73 7.50 0.52
C ASP A 90 2.41 7.92 -0.09
N LEU A 91 2.05 7.32 -1.18
CA LEU A 91 0.73 7.52 -1.70
C LEU A 91 -0.26 6.82 -0.78
N GLN A 92 -1.16 7.58 -0.23
CA GLN A 92 -2.16 7.01 0.62
C GLN A 92 -3.50 6.98 -0.06
N MET A 93 -3.95 8.10 -0.56
CA MET A 93 -5.26 8.17 -1.18
C MET A 93 -5.17 9.04 -2.44
N THR A 94 -5.81 8.64 -3.52
CA THR A 94 -5.88 9.43 -4.75
C THR A 94 -7.22 9.22 -5.43
N THR A 95 -7.62 10.20 -6.20
CA THR A 95 -8.79 10.12 -7.07
C THR A 95 -8.46 9.54 -8.45
N CYS A 96 -7.19 9.39 -8.77
CA CYS A 96 -6.73 8.99 -10.10
C CYS A 96 -6.34 7.51 -10.11
N LEU A 97 -7.15 6.69 -10.78
CA LEU A 97 -6.90 5.25 -10.91
C LEU A 97 -5.56 4.95 -11.58
N GLU A 98 -5.24 5.65 -12.67
CA GLU A 98 -3.98 5.42 -13.40
C GLU A 98 -2.76 5.67 -12.53
N TYR A 99 -2.81 6.72 -11.72
CA TYR A 99 -1.75 7.04 -10.78
C TYR A 99 -1.60 5.99 -9.70
N ALA A 100 -2.72 5.52 -9.15
CA ALA A 100 -2.72 4.46 -8.14
C ALA A 100 -2.15 3.16 -8.71
N GLU A 101 -2.55 2.76 -9.90
CA GLU A 101 -2.05 1.55 -10.56
C GLU A 101 -0.55 1.64 -10.84
N LYS A 102 -0.08 2.77 -11.33
CA LYS A 102 1.35 3.01 -11.56
C LYS A 102 2.14 2.90 -10.26
N TYR A 103 1.67 3.55 -9.22
CA TYR A 103 2.32 3.53 -7.92
C TYR A 103 2.37 2.11 -7.34
N TYR A 104 1.30 1.36 -7.45
CA TYR A 104 1.22 -0.03 -7.03
C TYR A 104 2.25 -0.91 -7.77
N LYS A 105 2.35 -0.76 -9.07
CA LYS A 105 3.34 -1.47 -9.88
C LYS A 105 4.78 -1.10 -9.50
N ASP A 106 5.03 0.19 -9.28
CA ASP A 106 6.35 0.67 -8.87
C ASP A 106 6.75 0.13 -7.51
N MET A 107 5.80 0.02 -6.57
CA MET A 107 6.03 -0.59 -5.27
C MET A 107 6.39 -2.08 -5.40
N TYR A 108 5.74 -2.82 -6.27
CA TYR A 108 6.11 -4.21 -6.55
C TYR A 108 7.52 -4.33 -7.11
N LYS A 109 7.89 -3.46 -8.04
CA LYS A 109 9.25 -3.44 -8.59
C LYS A 109 10.29 -3.20 -7.50
N GLN A 110 10.04 -2.27 -6.61
CA GLN A 110 10.92 -1.99 -5.47
C GLN A 110 11.02 -3.19 -4.53
N SER A 111 9.91 -3.85 -4.26
CA SER A 111 9.89 -5.06 -3.43
C SER A 111 10.70 -6.20 -4.05
N ILE A 112 10.57 -6.39 -5.36
CA ILE A 112 11.35 -7.39 -6.11
C ILE A 112 12.85 -7.07 -6.02
N GLU A 113 13.25 -5.84 -6.23
CA GLU A 113 14.65 -5.42 -6.13
C GLU A 113 15.23 -5.66 -4.74
N TYR A 114 14.45 -5.32 -3.72
CA TYR A 114 14.85 -5.53 -2.33
C TYR A 114 15.05 -7.02 -2.02
N LEU A 115 14.09 -7.85 -2.41
CA LEU A 115 14.17 -9.30 -2.20
C LEU A 115 15.32 -9.92 -2.99
N GLN A 116 15.59 -9.44 -4.19
CA GLN A 116 16.69 -9.92 -5.01
C GLN A 116 18.05 -9.61 -4.36
N LYS A 117 18.21 -8.43 -3.78
CA LYS A 117 19.43 -8.08 -3.03
C LYS A 117 19.64 -8.98 -1.83
N ASP A 118 18.57 -9.25 -1.08
CA ASP A 118 18.65 -10.17 0.06
C ASP A 118 19.00 -11.58 -0.36
N TYR A 119 18.39 -12.06 -1.43
CA TYR A 119 18.70 -13.38 -2.00
C TYR A 119 20.17 -13.48 -2.40
N ASP A 120 20.69 -12.49 -3.12
CA ASP A 120 22.09 -12.48 -3.56
C ASP A 120 23.05 -12.47 -2.37
N LYS A 121 22.74 -11.72 -1.33
CA LYS A 121 23.53 -11.69 -0.11
C LYS A 121 23.53 -13.05 0.61
N ILE A 122 22.40 -13.68 0.74
CA ILE A 122 22.26 -14.99 1.36
C ILE A 122 23.01 -16.05 0.54
N LEU A 123 22.90 -15.98 -0.78
CA LEU A 123 23.60 -16.91 -1.68
C LEU A 123 25.12 -16.81 -1.52
N LYS A 124 25.66 -15.60 -1.44
CA LYS A 124 27.09 -15.38 -1.18
C LYS A 124 27.53 -15.98 0.14
N LEU A 125 26.76 -15.79 1.20
CA LEU A 125 27.03 -16.36 2.51
C LEU A 125 27.01 -17.88 2.46
N LEU A 126 26.01 -18.46 1.81
CA LEU A 126 25.89 -19.91 1.66
C LEU A 126 27.11 -20.49 0.94
N ASN A 127 27.52 -19.89 -0.16
CA ASN A 127 28.68 -20.33 -0.92
C ASN A 127 29.97 -20.20 -0.13
N TYR A 128 30.13 -19.12 0.64
CA TYR A 128 31.26 -18.95 1.53
C TYR A 128 31.33 -20.07 2.58
N HIS A 129 30.21 -20.37 3.24
CA HIS A 129 30.16 -21.41 4.25
C HIS A 129 30.49 -22.81 3.66
N LYS A 130 29.96 -23.10 2.49
CA LYS A 130 30.28 -24.37 1.79
C LYS A 130 31.77 -24.46 1.48
N ALA A 131 32.38 -23.39 1.01
CA ALA A 131 33.82 -23.36 0.72
C ALA A 131 34.65 -23.54 1.98
N GLN A 132 34.27 -22.98 3.12
CA GLN A 132 34.97 -23.16 4.37
C GLN A 132 34.89 -24.62 4.87
N LEU A 133 33.72 -25.22 4.73
CA LEU A 133 33.55 -26.63 5.10
C LEU A 133 34.43 -27.55 4.24
N GLU A 134 34.49 -27.36 2.94
CA GLU A 134 35.34 -28.12 2.03
C GLU A 134 36.81 -27.97 2.39
N LYS A 135 37.28 -26.77 2.71
CA LYS A 135 38.66 -26.53 3.17
C LYS A 135 38.95 -27.28 4.47
N PHE A 136 38.05 -27.29 5.39
CA PHE A 136 38.19 -27.99 6.65
C PHE A 136 38.33 -29.51 6.42
N ASP A 137 37.42 -30.06 5.63
CA ASP A 137 37.46 -31.52 5.32
C ASP A 137 38.73 -31.91 4.57
N PHE A 138 39.17 -31.08 3.63
CA PHE A 138 40.43 -31.33 2.91
C PHE A 138 41.64 -31.34 3.87
N ASN A 139 41.72 -30.32 4.75
CA ASN A 139 42.82 -30.22 5.71
C ASN A 139 42.82 -31.38 6.74
N ARG A 140 41.64 -31.90 7.07
CA ARG A 140 41.51 -33.07 7.98
C ARG A 140 41.95 -34.38 7.34
N LYS A 141 41.86 -34.51 6.05
CA LYS A 141 42.24 -35.68 5.29
C LYS A 141 43.74 -35.76 5.04
N LEU A 142 44.42 -34.67 5.20
CA LEU A 142 45.87 -34.61 5.11
C LEU A 142 46.52 -35.00 6.44
#